data_732cb438b79dd2c9e00b1a77ce3a90c0
#
_entry.id   732cb438b79dd2c9e00b1a77ce3a90c0
#
_cell.length_a   1.000
_cell.length_b   1.000
_cell.length_c   1.000
_cell.angle_alpha   90.00
_cell.angle_beta   90.00
_cell.angle_gamma   90.00
#
_symmetry.space_group_name_H-M   'P 1'
#
loop_
_entity.id
_entity.type
_entity.pdbx_description
1 polymer ?
#
loop_
_entity_poly.entity_id
_entity_poly.type
_entity_poly.pdbx_seq_one_letter_code
_entity_poly.pdbx_strand_id
1 'polypeptide(L)'
;LRRIFFGSYKKMVEDMSLFIRKEGGMYLIDNSRIPFQWNIYRRRPQLKYSLAGRIIWEVVKGAYPIGSYLPSLPQIAQRYDVSVATVRRTLMLLAQLGVTQSFHGKGTLVVMRTAKMNFRMPEILEGMSLYLESLQLLALTIRDITLYTIKSCSGEAQERLTGKFDLLRQENKVHLCFELYFKWIEHQCPMVMIRECYRKQYGLLTWGYPIMLYRIRNQKLQLRYMGFTEEIIKLLREKRWEDFSEAWKGLMEQEEREARKFMLDVNLRL
;
A
#
# COMPACT_ATOMS: atom_id res chain seq x y z
N LEU A 1 24.42 -28.06 -11.09
CA LEU A 1 23.75 -26.76 -10.98
C LEU A 1 24.51 -25.80 -10.06
N ARG A 2 24.81 -26.16 -8.80
CA ARG A 2 25.58 -25.28 -7.86
C ARG A 2 26.94 -24.83 -8.41
N ARG A 3 27.72 -25.75 -9.02
CA ARG A 3 29.05 -25.46 -9.63
C ARG A 3 28.95 -24.47 -10.80
N ILE A 4 27.91 -24.60 -11.66
CA ILE A 4 27.68 -23.72 -12.80
C ILE A 4 27.28 -22.33 -12.30
N PHE A 5 26.40 -22.26 -11.31
CA PHE A 5 25.95 -21.00 -10.72
C PHE A 5 27.12 -20.22 -10.09
N PHE A 6 27.94 -20.87 -9.26
CA PHE A 6 29.11 -20.24 -8.66
C PHE A 6 30.17 -19.83 -9.67
N GLY A 7 30.37 -20.61 -10.75
CA GLY A 7 31.27 -20.26 -11.85
C GLY A 7 30.83 -19.03 -12.60
N SER A 8 29.53 -18.94 -12.93
CA SER A 8 28.93 -17.77 -13.60
C SER A 8 28.95 -16.53 -12.72
N TYR A 9 28.64 -16.67 -11.42
CA TYR A 9 28.70 -15.57 -10.46
C TYR A 9 30.13 -15.02 -10.29
N LYS A 10 31.12 -15.90 -10.15
CA LYS A 10 32.54 -15.50 -10.01
C LYS A 10 33.01 -14.75 -11.27
N LYS A 11 32.68 -15.26 -12.47
CA LYS A 11 33.01 -14.59 -13.72
C LYS A 11 32.34 -13.22 -13.85
N MET A 12 31.08 -13.10 -13.46
CA MET A 12 30.37 -11.81 -13.46
C MET A 12 31.04 -10.78 -12.53
N VAL A 13 31.44 -11.19 -11.33
CA VAL A 13 32.15 -10.31 -10.37
C VAL A 13 33.53 -9.90 -10.92
N GLU A 14 34.26 -10.83 -11.56
CA GLU A 14 35.55 -10.54 -12.18
C GLU A 14 35.40 -9.58 -13.37
N ASP A 15 34.41 -9.78 -14.24
CA ASP A 15 34.13 -8.91 -15.39
C ASP A 15 33.69 -7.51 -14.94
N MET A 16 32.85 -7.40 -13.90
CA MET A 16 32.48 -6.12 -13.30
C MET A 16 33.68 -5.40 -12.69
N SER A 17 34.54 -6.14 -11.97
CA SER A 17 35.75 -5.56 -11.35
C SER A 17 36.76 -5.06 -12.41
N LEU A 18 36.90 -5.79 -13.52
CA LEU A 18 37.72 -5.38 -14.67
C LEU A 18 37.15 -4.14 -15.36
N PHE A 19 35.83 -4.07 -15.54
CA PHE A 19 35.14 -2.91 -16.09
C PHE A 19 35.39 -1.66 -15.25
N ILE A 20 35.17 -1.75 -13.92
CA ILE A 20 35.39 -0.64 -12.97
C ILE A 20 36.85 -0.17 -12.99
N ARG A 21 37.82 -1.10 -13.09
CA ARG A 21 39.25 -0.76 -13.16
C ARG A 21 39.68 -0.11 -14.50
N LYS A 22 39.06 -0.55 -15.61
CA LYS A 22 39.40 -0.09 -16.95
C LYS A 22 38.90 1.30 -17.25
N GLU A 23 37.71 1.63 -16.74
CA GLU A 23 37.05 2.91 -16.99
C GLU A 23 37.52 4.04 -16.06
N GLY A 24 38.35 3.76 -15.03
CA GLY A 24 39.18 4.70 -14.24
C GLY A 24 38.54 5.99 -13.74
N GLY A 25 37.27 6.14 -13.94
CA GLY A 25 36.46 7.29 -13.55
C GLY A 25 35.57 6.96 -12.36
N MET A 26 35.53 7.83 -11.40
CA MET A 26 34.52 7.82 -10.35
C MET A 26 33.18 8.14 -11.02
N TYR A 27 32.48 7.11 -11.53
CA TYR A 27 31.10 7.27 -11.95
C TYR A 27 30.30 7.63 -10.69
N LEU A 28 29.94 8.90 -10.57
CA LEU A 28 28.82 9.29 -9.75
C LEU A 28 27.61 8.59 -10.36
N ILE A 29 27.22 7.45 -9.80
CA ILE A 29 25.99 6.78 -10.17
C ILE A 29 24.89 7.76 -9.81
N ASP A 30 24.34 8.40 -10.84
CA ASP A 30 23.14 9.21 -10.69
C ASP A 30 21.99 8.24 -10.34
N ASN A 31 21.83 8.00 -9.03
CA ASN A 31 20.79 7.13 -8.47
C ASN A 31 19.36 7.60 -8.83
N SER A 32 19.23 8.81 -9.40
CA SER A 32 17.92 9.32 -9.85
C SER A 32 17.39 8.61 -11.08
N ARG A 33 18.26 7.91 -11.85
CA ARG A 33 17.91 7.31 -13.14
C ARG A 33 17.83 5.78 -13.18
N ILE A 34 18.24 5.09 -12.13
CA ILE A 34 18.08 3.64 -12.05
C ILE A 34 16.73 3.35 -11.39
N PRO A 35 15.69 2.96 -12.15
CA PRO A 35 14.44 2.56 -11.54
C PRO A 35 14.67 1.25 -10.81
N PHE A 36 14.86 1.32 -9.50
CA PHE A 36 14.84 0.13 -8.67
C PHE A 36 13.42 -0.44 -8.71
N GLN A 37 13.24 -1.56 -9.42
CA GLN A 37 11.97 -2.26 -9.47
C GLN A 37 12.06 -3.54 -8.67
N TRP A 38 11.40 -3.57 -7.54
CA TRP A 38 11.24 -4.76 -6.73
C TRP A 38 9.93 -5.48 -7.08
N ASN A 39 10.01 -6.73 -7.48
CA ASN A 39 8.83 -7.52 -7.81
C ASN A 39 8.54 -8.51 -6.66
N ILE A 40 7.54 -8.19 -5.85
CA ILE A 40 7.16 -8.94 -4.65
C ILE A 40 6.31 -10.18 -5.00
N TYR A 41 5.61 -10.13 -6.13
CA TYR A 41 4.74 -11.22 -6.55
C TYR A 41 5.54 -12.38 -7.16
N ARG A 42 5.30 -13.59 -6.72
CA ARG A 42 5.91 -14.82 -7.29
C ARG A 42 5.57 -15.03 -8.76
N ARG A 43 4.42 -14.55 -9.19
CA ARG A 43 3.99 -14.46 -10.59
C ARG A 43 3.85 -12.99 -10.97
N ARG A 44 4.03 -12.64 -12.25
CA ARG A 44 3.82 -11.25 -12.72
C ARG A 44 2.46 -10.79 -12.21
N PRO A 45 2.38 -9.66 -11.46
CA PRO A 45 1.11 -9.15 -11.01
C PRO A 45 0.25 -8.94 -12.24
N GLN A 46 -0.85 -9.68 -12.33
CA GLN A 46 -1.77 -9.44 -13.42
C GLN A 46 -2.28 -8.02 -13.24
N LEU A 47 -2.14 -7.19 -14.26
CA LEU A 47 -2.56 -5.77 -14.25
C LEU A 47 -3.97 -5.58 -13.68
N LYS A 48 -4.83 -6.61 -13.80
CA LYS A 48 -6.18 -6.61 -13.23
C LYS A 48 -6.20 -6.42 -11.71
N TYR A 49 -5.21 -6.94 -10.96
CA TYR A 49 -5.18 -6.80 -9.49
C TYR A 49 -4.71 -5.42 -9.07
N SER A 50 -3.66 -4.91 -9.73
CA SER A 50 -3.19 -3.55 -9.48
C SER A 50 -4.27 -2.52 -9.81
N LEU A 51 -5.01 -2.73 -10.90
CA LEU A 51 -6.11 -1.85 -11.27
C LEU A 51 -7.30 -2.00 -10.32
N ALA A 52 -7.62 -3.21 -9.85
CA ALA A 52 -8.66 -3.43 -8.85
C ALA A 52 -8.34 -2.67 -7.55
N GLY A 53 -7.11 -2.79 -7.05
CA GLY A 53 -6.66 -2.04 -5.87
C GLY A 53 -6.81 -0.52 -6.05
N ARG A 54 -6.40 0.02 -7.22
CA ARG A 54 -6.57 1.45 -7.53
C ARG A 54 -8.03 1.88 -7.54
N ILE A 55 -8.92 1.10 -8.16
CA ILE A 55 -10.36 1.43 -8.19
C ILE A 55 -10.97 1.36 -6.79
N ILE A 56 -10.66 0.31 -6.01
CA ILE A 56 -11.09 0.23 -4.61
C ILE A 56 -10.63 1.47 -3.84
N TRP A 57 -9.39 1.88 -4.03
CA TRP A 57 -8.84 3.06 -3.40
C TRP A 57 -9.60 4.35 -3.79
N GLU A 58 -9.93 4.53 -5.06
CA GLU A 58 -10.73 5.68 -5.50
C GLU A 58 -12.14 5.66 -4.90
N VAL A 59 -12.73 4.47 -4.69
CA VAL A 59 -14.00 4.31 -3.96
C VAL A 59 -13.84 4.73 -2.49
N VAL A 60 -12.78 4.29 -1.83
CA VAL A 60 -12.50 4.63 -0.41
C VAL A 60 -12.30 6.13 -0.23
N LYS A 61 -11.62 6.78 -1.18
CA LYS A 61 -11.46 8.25 -1.18
C LYS A 61 -12.74 9.03 -1.46
N GLY A 62 -13.80 8.37 -1.88
CA GLY A 62 -15.04 9.00 -2.30
C GLY A 62 -15.04 9.56 -3.72
N ALA A 63 -14.01 9.29 -4.53
CA ALA A 63 -14.00 9.66 -5.96
C ALA A 63 -15.07 8.91 -6.75
N TYR A 64 -15.41 7.70 -6.31
CA TYR A 64 -16.55 6.92 -6.80
C TYR A 64 -17.45 6.55 -5.61
N PRO A 65 -18.41 7.39 -5.24
CA PRO A 65 -19.29 7.12 -4.10
C PRO A 65 -20.09 5.83 -4.26
N ILE A 66 -20.45 5.20 -3.13
CA ILE A 66 -21.37 4.06 -3.14
C ILE A 66 -22.70 4.52 -3.76
N GLY A 67 -23.23 3.74 -4.69
CA GLY A 67 -24.43 4.09 -5.47
C GLY A 67 -24.15 4.89 -6.74
N SER A 68 -22.90 5.29 -7.00
CA SER A 68 -22.51 5.90 -8.28
C SER A 68 -22.06 4.87 -9.31
N TYR A 69 -22.09 5.23 -10.57
CA TYR A 69 -21.54 4.43 -11.66
C TYR A 69 -20.07 4.74 -11.88
N LEU A 70 -19.26 3.70 -12.10
CA LEU A 70 -17.90 3.86 -12.60
C LEU A 70 -17.92 4.42 -14.02
N PRO A 71 -16.82 5.09 -14.45
CA PRO A 71 -16.64 5.47 -15.83
C PRO A 71 -16.74 4.25 -16.77
N SER A 72 -17.01 4.50 -18.06
CA SER A 72 -17.07 3.45 -19.08
C SER A 72 -15.75 2.68 -19.21
N LEU A 73 -15.81 1.45 -19.75
CA LEU A 73 -14.59 0.64 -19.96
C LEU A 73 -13.50 1.39 -20.74
N PRO A 74 -13.80 2.11 -21.84
CA PRO A 74 -12.79 2.89 -22.56
C PRO A 74 -12.20 4.03 -21.73
N GLN A 75 -13.03 4.73 -20.95
CA GLN A 75 -12.56 5.82 -20.07
C GLN A 75 -11.63 5.31 -18.97
N ILE A 76 -11.96 4.17 -18.34
CA ILE A 76 -11.08 3.53 -17.36
C ILE A 76 -9.78 3.07 -18.04
N ALA A 77 -9.86 2.46 -19.22
CA ALA A 77 -8.71 2.01 -19.98
C ALA A 77 -7.74 3.17 -20.29
N GLN A 78 -8.27 4.28 -20.76
CA GLN A 78 -7.50 5.50 -21.04
C GLN A 78 -6.90 6.11 -19.76
N ARG A 79 -7.70 6.25 -18.69
CA ARG A 79 -7.26 6.86 -17.41
C ARG A 79 -6.09 6.12 -16.76
N TYR A 80 -6.06 4.80 -16.89
CA TYR A 80 -5.05 3.95 -16.22
C TYR A 80 -4.02 3.36 -17.17
N ASP A 81 -4.05 3.75 -18.45
CA ASP A 81 -3.15 3.25 -19.50
C ASP A 81 -3.10 1.72 -19.56
N VAL A 82 -4.27 1.10 -19.68
CA VAL A 82 -4.45 -0.34 -19.78
C VAL A 82 -5.41 -0.71 -20.90
N SER A 83 -5.36 -1.98 -21.36
CA SER A 83 -6.32 -2.45 -22.37
C SER A 83 -7.74 -2.56 -21.80
N VAL A 84 -8.76 -2.37 -22.65
CA VAL A 84 -10.18 -2.58 -22.30
C VAL A 84 -10.42 -4.01 -21.79
N ALA A 85 -9.68 -5.01 -22.32
CA ALA A 85 -9.73 -6.39 -21.84
C ALA A 85 -9.26 -6.51 -20.38
N THR A 86 -8.21 -5.77 -20.02
CA THR A 86 -7.74 -5.69 -18.62
C THR A 86 -8.80 -5.07 -17.72
N VAL A 87 -9.41 -3.96 -18.13
CA VAL A 87 -10.52 -3.31 -17.38
C VAL A 87 -11.66 -4.29 -17.16
N ARG A 88 -12.09 -5.01 -18.20
CA ARG A 88 -13.19 -5.99 -18.09
C ARG A 88 -12.88 -7.06 -17.05
N ARG A 89 -11.67 -7.64 -17.08
CA ARG A 89 -11.23 -8.63 -16.07
C ARG A 89 -11.16 -8.04 -14.66
N THR A 90 -10.76 -6.78 -14.55
CA THR A 90 -10.74 -6.06 -13.27
C THR A 90 -12.14 -5.86 -12.72
N LEU A 91 -13.10 -5.43 -13.54
CA LEU A 91 -14.48 -5.24 -13.09
C LEU A 91 -15.14 -6.57 -12.72
N MET A 92 -14.81 -7.68 -13.40
CA MET A 92 -15.23 -9.02 -12.98
C MET A 92 -14.70 -9.37 -11.59
N LEU A 93 -13.40 -9.10 -11.32
CA LEU A 93 -12.81 -9.29 -10.01
C LEU A 93 -13.49 -8.42 -8.93
N LEU A 94 -13.71 -7.13 -9.22
CA LEU A 94 -14.41 -6.22 -8.31
C LEU A 94 -15.85 -6.67 -8.01
N ALA A 95 -16.53 -7.24 -8.98
CA ALA A 95 -17.86 -7.82 -8.78
C ALA A 95 -17.81 -9.07 -7.88
N GLN A 96 -16.81 -9.95 -8.07
CA GLN A 96 -16.57 -11.10 -7.19
C GLN A 96 -16.22 -10.68 -5.75
N LEU A 97 -15.49 -9.57 -5.59
CA LEU A 97 -15.19 -8.94 -4.30
C LEU A 97 -16.40 -8.21 -3.69
N GLY A 98 -17.55 -8.16 -4.37
CA GLY A 98 -18.73 -7.45 -3.89
C GLY A 98 -18.58 -5.91 -3.88
N VAL A 99 -17.54 -5.38 -4.52
CA VAL A 99 -17.29 -3.94 -4.61
C VAL A 99 -18.20 -3.28 -5.64
N THR A 100 -18.42 -3.97 -6.76
CA THR A 100 -19.22 -3.45 -7.88
C THR A 100 -20.28 -4.44 -8.33
N GLN A 101 -21.27 -3.94 -9.08
CA GLN A 101 -22.27 -4.74 -9.78
C GLN A 101 -22.47 -4.17 -11.19
N SER A 102 -22.28 -4.99 -12.22
CA SER A 102 -22.48 -4.57 -13.61
C SER A 102 -23.91 -4.83 -14.05
N PHE A 103 -24.49 -3.85 -14.75
CA PHE A 103 -25.82 -3.93 -15.35
C PHE A 103 -25.69 -3.76 -16.86
N HIS A 104 -26.32 -4.65 -17.61
CA HIS A 104 -26.30 -4.58 -19.07
C HIS A 104 -26.93 -3.25 -19.55
N GLY A 105 -26.25 -2.55 -20.45
CA GLY A 105 -26.70 -1.26 -20.99
C GLY A 105 -26.63 -0.05 -20.05
N LYS A 106 -26.38 -0.25 -18.72
CA LYS A 106 -26.35 0.83 -17.72
C LYS A 106 -24.96 1.11 -17.13
N GLY A 107 -24.03 0.15 -17.23
CA GLY A 107 -22.70 0.30 -16.71
C GLY A 107 -22.44 -0.46 -15.40
N THR A 108 -21.39 -0.09 -14.68
CA THR A 108 -20.95 -0.76 -13.47
C THR A 108 -21.15 0.15 -12.24
N LEU A 109 -22.02 -0.29 -11.34
CA LEU A 109 -22.41 0.43 -10.12
C LEU A 109 -21.47 0.05 -8.96
N VAL A 110 -21.07 1.00 -8.15
CA VAL A 110 -20.35 0.78 -6.88
C VAL A 110 -21.37 0.40 -5.80
N VAL A 111 -21.30 -0.83 -5.26
CA VAL A 111 -22.32 -1.35 -4.33
C VAL A 111 -21.78 -1.68 -2.95
N MET A 112 -20.50 -2.01 -2.82
CA MET A 112 -19.81 -2.36 -1.57
C MET A 112 -20.55 -3.39 -0.72
N ARG A 113 -20.96 -4.50 -1.34
CA ARG A 113 -21.64 -5.62 -0.68
C ARG A 113 -20.65 -6.72 -0.31
N THR A 114 -19.89 -6.52 0.74
CA THR A 114 -18.82 -7.42 1.18
C THR A 114 -19.28 -8.79 1.66
N ALA A 115 -20.55 -8.97 2.01
CA ALA A 115 -21.11 -10.26 2.44
C ALA A 115 -21.08 -11.38 1.36
N LYS A 116 -20.77 -11.02 0.10
CA LYS A 116 -20.67 -11.96 -1.02
C LYS A 116 -19.21 -12.27 -1.43
N MET A 117 -18.23 -11.80 -0.68
CA MET A 117 -16.83 -12.00 -1.01
C MET A 117 -16.44 -13.47 -0.89
N ASN A 118 -15.94 -14.04 -1.99
CA ASN A 118 -15.41 -15.39 -1.98
C ASN A 118 -13.92 -15.37 -1.64
N PHE A 119 -13.62 -15.46 -0.34
CA PHE A 119 -12.23 -15.47 0.16
C PHE A 119 -11.44 -16.73 -0.24
N ARG A 120 -12.09 -17.78 -0.78
CA ARG A 120 -11.41 -19.03 -1.19
C ARG A 120 -10.79 -18.97 -2.59
N MET A 121 -10.92 -17.87 -3.30
CA MET A 121 -10.27 -17.72 -4.60
C MET A 121 -8.75 -17.63 -4.40
N PRO A 122 -7.94 -18.44 -5.14
CA PRO A 122 -6.49 -18.52 -4.95
C PRO A 122 -5.82 -17.14 -5.01
N GLU A 123 -6.28 -16.28 -5.89
CA GLU A 123 -5.73 -14.94 -6.06
C GLU A 123 -6.03 -14.00 -4.89
N ILE A 124 -7.19 -14.17 -4.27
CA ILE A 124 -7.54 -13.40 -3.06
C ILE A 124 -6.72 -13.90 -1.88
N LEU A 125 -6.55 -15.22 -1.76
CA LEU A 125 -5.69 -15.84 -0.76
C LEU A 125 -4.25 -15.33 -0.86
N GLU A 126 -3.66 -15.31 -2.07
CA GLU A 126 -2.30 -14.79 -2.28
C GLU A 126 -2.21 -13.31 -1.89
N GLY A 127 -3.17 -12.49 -2.32
CA GLY A 127 -3.20 -11.07 -1.95
C GLY A 127 -3.36 -10.84 -0.45
N MET A 128 -4.19 -11.64 0.23
CA MET A 128 -4.41 -11.57 1.67
C MET A 128 -3.18 -12.03 2.46
N SER A 129 -2.48 -13.07 1.99
CA SER A 129 -1.20 -13.51 2.57
C SER A 129 -0.17 -12.39 2.51
N LEU A 130 0.03 -11.80 1.31
CA LEU A 130 0.95 -10.70 1.12
C LEU A 130 0.58 -9.45 1.96
N TYR A 131 -0.72 -9.19 2.13
CA TYR A 131 -1.20 -8.13 3.01
C TYR A 131 -0.79 -8.38 4.47
N LEU A 132 -0.99 -9.61 4.97
CA LEU A 132 -0.59 -9.96 6.34
C LEU A 132 0.92 -9.89 6.54
N GLU A 133 1.70 -10.45 5.60
CA GLU A 133 3.17 -10.36 5.62
C GLU A 133 3.64 -8.89 5.57
N SER A 134 2.92 -8.03 4.82
CA SER A 134 3.18 -6.59 4.78
C SER A 134 2.95 -5.94 6.14
N LEU A 135 1.86 -6.25 6.83
CA LEU A 135 1.60 -5.73 8.18
C LEU A 135 2.65 -6.21 9.20
N GLN A 136 3.10 -7.47 9.10
CA GLN A 136 4.17 -8.00 9.95
C GLN A 136 5.49 -7.25 9.73
N LEU A 137 5.88 -7.06 8.47
CA LEU A 137 7.10 -6.31 8.15
C LEU A 137 7.01 -4.86 8.64
N LEU A 138 5.86 -4.23 8.48
CA LEU A 138 5.63 -2.87 8.99
C LEU A 138 5.70 -2.82 10.51
N ALA A 139 5.07 -3.73 11.22
CA ALA A 139 5.15 -3.80 12.69
C ALA A 139 6.59 -3.91 13.20
N LEU A 140 7.47 -4.62 12.45
CA LEU A 140 8.88 -4.77 12.78
C LEU A 140 9.73 -3.53 12.47
N THR A 141 9.37 -2.74 11.45
CA THR A 141 10.29 -1.73 10.89
C THR A 141 9.79 -0.29 11.05
N ILE A 142 8.48 -0.08 11.22
CA ILE A 142 7.86 1.23 11.12
C ILE A 142 8.37 2.22 12.18
N ARG A 143 8.62 1.76 13.40
CA ARG A 143 9.11 2.59 14.50
C ARG A 143 10.42 3.27 14.15
N ASP A 144 11.42 2.49 13.78
CA ASP A 144 12.76 3.01 13.54
C ASP A 144 12.83 3.84 12.25
N ILE A 145 12.08 3.44 11.22
CA ILE A 145 11.98 4.20 9.98
C ILE A 145 11.23 5.51 10.19
N THR A 146 10.19 5.53 11.00
CA THR A 146 9.48 6.77 11.38
C THR A 146 10.41 7.72 12.11
N LEU A 147 11.09 7.21 13.13
CA LEU A 147 11.99 7.99 13.95
C LEU A 147 13.16 8.57 13.13
N TYR A 148 13.77 7.73 12.30
CA TYR A 148 14.82 8.16 11.38
C TYR A 148 14.33 9.25 10.42
N THR A 149 13.17 9.05 9.80
CA THR A 149 12.61 9.98 8.83
C THR A 149 12.26 11.32 9.47
N ILE A 150 11.52 11.32 10.61
CA ILE A 150 11.08 12.55 11.25
C ILE A 150 12.24 13.39 11.79
N LYS A 151 13.29 12.74 12.32
CA LYS A 151 14.50 13.43 12.77
C LYS A 151 15.34 13.99 11.62
N SER A 152 15.23 13.42 10.42
CA SER A 152 15.90 13.90 9.22
C SER A 152 15.15 14.99 8.48
N CYS A 153 13.89 15.23 8.82
CA CYS A 153 13.05 16.25 8.18
C CYS A 153 13.36 17.65 8.71
N SER A 154 13.17 18.66 7.84
CA SER A 154 13.15 20.06 8.29
C SER A 154 11.94 20.35 9.17
N GLY A 155 12.03 21.38 10.04
CA GLY A 155 10.91 21.81 10.88
C GLY A 155 9.65 22.14 10.07
N GLU A 156 9.82 22.76 8.89
CA GLU A 156 8.72 23.05 7.97
C GLU A 156 8.04 21.76 7.44
N ALA A 157 8.81 20.71 7.16
CA ALA A 157 8.24 19.42 6.72
C ALA A 157 7.47 18.73 7.86
N GLN A 158 7.94 18.87 9.10
CA GLN A 158 7.25 18.37 10.31
C GLN A 158 5.92 19.12 10.53
N GLU A 159 5.91 20.44 10.39
CA GLU A 159 4.71 21.27 10.51
C GLU A 159 3.69 20.95 9.40
N ARG A 160 4.15 20.79 8.17
CA ARG A 160 3.29 20.35 7.04
C ARG A 160 2.65 18.99 7.30
N LEU A 161 3.39 18.05 7.91
CA LEU A 161 2.84 16.74 8.27
C LEU A 161 1.73 16.89 9.30
N THR A 162 1.96 17.68 10.36
CA THR A 162 0.98 17.97 11.41
C THR A 162 -0.29 18.58 10.81
N GLY A 163 -0.14 19.60 9.96
CA GLY A 163 -1.29 20.26 9.30
C GLY A 163 -2.10 19.31 8.41
N LYS A 164 -1.45 18.36 7.74
CA LYS A 164 -2.15 17.35 6.94
C LYS A 164 -2.98 16.38 7.80
N PHE A 165 -2.46 15.94 8.95
CA PHE A 165 -3.26 15.12 9.88
C PHE A 165 -4.41 15.90 10.51
N ASP A 166 -4.21 17.17 10.87
CA ASP A 166 -5.28 18.05 11.33
C ASP A 166 -6.40 18.17 10.29
N LEU A 167 -6.05 18.33 9.01
CA LEU A 167 -7.02 18.38 7.92
C LEU A 167 -7.83 17.08 7.80
N LEU A 168 -7.17 15.91 7.86
CA LEU A 168 -7.87 14.63 7.85
C LEU A 168 -8.86 14.49 9.00
N ARG A 169 -8.50 14.99 10.18
CA ARG A 169 -9.38 15.00 11.36
C ARG A 169 -10.57 15.92 11.14
N GLN A 170 -10.34 17.15 10.69
CA GLN A 170 -11.40 18.16 10.46
C GLN A 170 -12.39 17.69 9.38
N GLU A 171 -11.90 17.07 8.32
CA GLU A 171 -12.72 16.55 7.23
C GLU A 171 -13.34 15.17 7.52
N ASN A 172 -13.15 14.62 8.73
CA ASN A 172 -13.59 13.27 9.12
C ASN A 172 -13.08 12.16 8.18
N LYS A 173 -11.87 12.35 7.64
CA LYS A 173 -11.19 11.43 6.70
C LYS A 173 -10.02 10.66 7.35
N VAL A 174 -10.11 10.40 8.65
CA VAL A 174 -9.02 9.73 9.43
C VAL A 174 -8.66 8.34 8.90
N HIS A 175 -9.56 7.69 8.16
CA HIS A 175 -9.29 6.44 7.47
C HIS A 175 -8.21 6.54 6.39
N LEU A 176 -7.84 7.76 5.97
CA LEU A 176 -6.76 8.03 5.02
C LEU A 176 -5.40 8.27 5.71
N CYS A 177 -5.29 8.10 7.03
CA CYS A 177 -4.06 8.34 7.80
C CYS A 177 -2.89 7.49 7.28
N PHE A 178 -3.13 6.24 6.89
CA PHE A 178 -2.11 5.37 6.31
C PHE A 178 -1.56 5.92 4.98
N GLU A 179 -2.44 6.34 4.06
CA GLU A 179 -2.00 6.91 2.78
C GLU A 179 -1.14 8.13 2.99
N LEU A 180 -1.60 9.04 3.85
CA LEU A 180 -0.87 10.26 4.17
C LEU A 180 0.51 9.91 4.73
N TYR A 181 0.58 8.97 5.66
CA TYR A 181 1.81 8.52 6.29
C TYR A 181 2.78 7.86 5.29
N PHE A 182 2.31 6.89 4.48
CA PHE A 182 3.18 6.21 3.51
C PHE A 182 3.72 7.15 2.45
N LYS A 183 2.89 8.09 1.96
CA LYS A 183 3.34 9.15 1.07
C LYS A 183 4.35 10.08 1.73
N TRP A 184 4.19 10.35 3.02
CA TRP A 184 5.17 11.14 3.75
C TRP A 184 6.52 10.43 3.81
N ILE A 185 6.58 9.13 4.16
CA ILE A 185 7.83 8.35 4.11
C ILE A 185 8.43 8.35 2.70
N GLU A 186 7.62 8.09 1.68
CA GLU A 186 8.06 8.06 0.27
C GLU A 186 8.73 9.36 -0.16
N HIS A 187 8.29 10.52 0.35
CA HIS A 187 8.82 11.83 -0.04
C HIS A 187 9.92 12.34 0.89
N GLN A 188 9.88 12.00 2.16
CA GLN A 188 10.74 12.62 3.17
C GLN A 188 11.88 11.73 3.64
N CYS A 189 11.78 10.40 3.54
CA CYS A 189 12.86 9.52 3.97
C CYS A 189 14.11 9.74 3.10
N PRO A 190 15.29 10.01 3.68
CA PRO A 190 16.52 10.21 2.91
C PRO A 190 16.95 8.99 2.10
N MET A 191 16.63 7.77 2.59
CA MET A 191 17.07 6.53 1.97
C MET A 191 16.13 6.08 0.85
N VAL A 192 16.63 6.06 -0.39
CA VAL A 192 15.87 5.64 -1.59
C VAL A 192 15.28 4.23 -1.43
N MET A 193 16.06 3.29 -0.88
CA MET A 193 15.62 1.92 -0.67
C MET A 193 14.38 1.85 0.25
N ILE A 194 14.37 2.61 1.34
CA ILE A 194 13.22 2.68 2.24
C ILE A 194 12.01 3.27 1.53
N ARG A 195 12.18 4.35 0.76
CA ARG A 195 11.09 4.95 -0.03
C ARG A 195 10.44 3.92 -0.95
N GLU A 196 11.26 3.14 -1.69
CA GLU A 196 10.76 2.09 -2.58
C GLU A 196 10.07 0.96 -1.84
N CYS A 197 10.64 0.49 -0.72
CA CYS A 197 10.01 -0.52 0.12
C CYS A 197 8.63 -0.07 0.60
N TYR A 198 8.52 1.14 1.14
CA TYR A 198 7.27 1.68 1.67
C TYR A 198 6.24 1.94 0.58
N ARG A 199 6.67 2.40 -0.59
CA ARG A 199 5.80 2.53 -1.78
C ARG A 199 5.20 1.18 -2.19
N LYS A 200 5.98 0.09 -2.17
CA LYS A 200 5.50 -1.26 -2.47
C LYS A 200 4.61 -1.81 -1.36
N GLN A 201 4.97 -1.60 -0.09
CA GLN A 201 4.17 -1.97 1.06
C GLN A 201 2.78 -1.31 0.99
N TYR A 202 2.71 -0.02 0.69
CA TYR A 202 1.46 0.69 0.49
C TYR A 202 0.58 0.02 -0.59
N GLY A 203 1.18 -0.43 -1.69
CA GLY A 203 0.48 -1.19 -2.74
C GLY A 203 -0.14 -2.50 -2.22
N LEU A 204 0.52 -3.18 -1.29
CA LEU A 204 -0.01 -4.42 -0.68
C LEU A 204 -1.13 -4.14 0.33
N LEU A 205 -1.08 -3.01 1.03
CA LEU A 205 -2.15 -2.62 1.95
C LEU A 205 -3.50 -2.43 1.26
N THR A 206 -3.52 -2.23 -0.07
CA THR A 206 -4.77 -2.17 -0.83
C THR A 206 -5.59 -3.46 -0.73
N TRP A 207 -4.97 -4.61 -0.48
CA TRP A 207 -5.66 -5.87 -0.21
C TRP A 207 -6.41 -5.87 1.14
N GLY A 208 -6.02 -5.01 2.07
CA GLY A 208 -6.75 -4.79 3.32
C GLY A 208 -8.05 -4.01 3.16
N TYR A 209 -8.25 -3.27 2.05
CA TYR A 209 -9.47 -2.48 1.85
C TYR A 209 -10.77 -3.30 1.84
N PRO A 210 -10.84 -4.48 1.21
CA PRO A 210 -12.02 -5.32 1.33
C PRO A 210 -12.33 -5.68 2.80
N ILE A 211 -11.30 -5.95 3.61
CA ILE A 211 -11.44 -6.19 5.05
C ILE A 211 -11.88 -4.92 5.76
N MET A 212 -11.24 -3.80 5.46
CA MET A 212 -11.55 -2.50 6.04
C MET A 212 -13.00 -2.11 5.72
N LEU A 213 -13.48 -2.33 4.51
CA LEU A 213 -14.86 -2.04 4.11
C LEU A 213 -15.89 -2.93 4.82
N TYR A 214 -15.54 -4.19 5.08
CA TYR A 214 -16.32 -5.06 5.95
C TYR A 214 -16.38 -4.48 7.38
N ARG A 215 -15.30 -3.86 7.85
CA ARG A 215 -15.13 -3.30 9.19
C ARG A 215 -15.57 -1.84 9.32
N ILE A 216 -15.56 -1.02 8.24
CA ILE A 216 -15.96 0.42 8.24
C ILE A 216 -17.43 0.62 8.65
N ARG A 217 -18.30 -0.36 8.45
CA ARG A 217 -19.64 -0.37 9.05
C ARG A 217 -19.60 -0.41 10.58
N ASN A 218 -18.44 -0.69 11.17
CA ASN A 218 -18.24 -0.71 12.60
C ASN A 218 -17.74 0.66 13.07
N GLN A 219 -18.58 1.43 13.72
CA GLN A 219 -18.23 2.74 14.33
C GLN A 219 -16.96 2.67 15.19
N LYS A 220 -16.65 1.50 15.78
CA LYS A 220 -15.43 1.29 16.58
C LYS A 220 -14.13 1.53 15.78
N LEU A 221 -14.10 1.21 14.48
CA LEU A 221 -12.92 1.44 13.65
C LEU A 221 -12.69 2.94 13.40
N GLN A 222 -13.76 3.66 13.08
CA GLN A 222 -13.72 5.12 12.89
C GLN A 222 -13.23 5.84 14.16
N LEU A 223 -13.80 5.47 15.32
CA LEU A 223 -13.41 6.03 16.62
C LEU A 223 -11.94 5.72 16.94
N ARG A 224 -11.45 4.52 16.63
CA ARG A 224 -10.05 4.16 16.85
C ARG A 224 -9.10 5.02 16.00
N TYR A 225 -9.37 5.18 14.71
CA TYR A 225 -8.54 6.02 13.85
C TYR A 225 -8.64 7.51 14.21
N MET A 226 -9.78 7.96 14.72
CA MET A 226 -9.91 9.31 15.24
C MET A 226 -8.99 9.50 16.46
N GLY A 227 -9.09 8.64 17.48
CA GLY A 227 -8.23 8.70 18.67
C GLY A 227 -6.75 8.60 18.34
N PHE A 228 -6.36 7.68 17.44
CA PHE A 228 -4.98 7.57 16.96
C PHE A 228 -4.53 8.87 16.27
N THR A 229 -5.36 9.45 15.39
CA THR A 229 -5.01 10.69 14.68
C THR A 229 -4.85 11.85 15.64
N GLU A 230 -5.70 11.97 16.67
CA GLU A 230 -5.58 12.98 17.72
C GLU A 230 -4.28 12.81 18.51
N GLU A 231 -3.95 11.57 18.88
CA GLU A 231 -2.71 11.26 19.59
C GLU A 231 -1.47 11.67 18.79
N ILE A 232 -1.37 11.24 17.52
CA ILE A 232 -0.19 11.58 16.70
C ILE A 232 -0.06 13.07 16.41
N ILE A 233 -1.17 13.81 16.25
CA ILE A 233 -1.15 15.27 16.11
C ILE A 233 -0.54 15.92 17.37
N LYS A 234 -0.96 15.46 18.55
CA LYS A 234 -0.42 15.94 19.82
C LYS A 234 1.08 15.68 19.92
N LEU A 235 1.50 14.43 19.64
CA LEU A 235 2.92 14.03 19.71
C LEU A 235 3.80 14.80 18.72
N LEU A 236 3.30 15.07 17.49
CA LEU A 236 3.97 15.90 16.50
C LEU A 236 4.15 17.35 16.99
N ARG A 237 3.12 17.96 17.58
CA ARG A 237 3.18 19.33 18.13
C ARG A 237 4.12 19.45 19.30
N GLU A 238 4.16 18.42 20.17
CA GLU A 238 5.05 18.33 21.32
C GLU A 238 6.48 17.90 20.94
N LYS A 239 6.74 17.58 19.66
CA LYS A 239 8.01 17.06 19.12
C LYS A 239 8.50 15.80 19.86
N ARG A 240 7.58 14.97 20.30
CA ARG A 240 7.83 13.69 20.98
C ARG A 240 8.02 12.58 19.95
N TRP A 241 9.20 12.59 19.30
CA TRP A 241 9.45 11.75 18.12
C TRP A 241 9.48 10.26 18.45
N GLU A 242 10.00 9.87 19.57
CA GLU A 242 10.04 8.49 20.07
C GLU A 242 8.63 7.96 20.28
N ASP A 243 7.77 8.72 20.96
CA ASP A 243 6.38 8.32 21.21
C ASP A 243 5.55 8.32 19.92
N PHE A 244 5.78 9.29 19.03
CA PHE A 244 5.17 9.32 17.70
C PHE A 244 5.50 8.07 16.89
N SER A 245 6.76 7.63 16.92
CA SER A 245 7.19 6.42 16.23
C SER A 245 6.63 5.15 16.88
N GLU A 246 6.54 5.10 18.20
CA GLU A 246 5.96 3.97 18.93
C GLU A 246 4.43 3.86 18.72
N ALA A 247 3.72 4.99 18.62
CA ALA A 247 2.29 5.01 18.28
C ALA A 247 2.02 4.36 16.91
N TRP A 248 2.84 4.63 15.90
CA TRP A 248 2.74 3.97 14.59
C TRP A 248 2.98 2.47 14.69
N LYS A 249 3.99 2.03 15.48
CA LYS A 249 4.25 0.61 15.71
C LYS A 249 3.04 -0.07 16.36
N GLY A 250 2.53 0.51 17.44
CA GLY A 250 1.36 -0.02 18.14
C GLY A 250 0.14 -0.18 17.24
N LEU A 251 -0.09 0.79 16.33
CA LEU A 251 -1.16 0.70 15.33
C LEU A 251 -0.91 -0.46 14.34
N MET A 252 0.31 -0.64 13.83
CA MET A 252 0.61 -1.74 12.90
C MET A 252 0.48 -3.11 13.55
N GLU A 253 0.94 -3.27 14.78
CA GLU A 253 0.77 -4.50 15.55
C GLU A 253 -0.72 -4.82 15.80
N GLN A 254 -1.51 -3.79 16.05
CA GLN A 254 -2.94 -3.97 16.22
C GLN A 254 -3.62 -4.35 14.90
N GLU A 255 -3.29 -3.70 13.79
CA GLU A 255 -3.84 -4.04 12.46
C GLU A 255 -3.44 -5.47 12.04
N GLU A 256 -2.22 -5.90 12.33
CA GLU A 256 -1.76 -7.28 12.08
C GLU A 256 -2.57 -8.29 12.87
N ARG A 257 -2.74 -8.09 14.18
CA ARG A 257 -3.54 -8.99 15.03
C ARG A 257 -4.99 -9.08 14.54
N GLU A 258 -5.59 -7.95 14.16
CA GLU A 258 -6.96 -7.91 13.68
C GLU A 258 -7.13 -8.53 12.30
N ALA A 259 -6.16 -8.34 11.39
CA ALA A 259 -6.16 -8.98 10.09
C ALA A 259 -6.03 -10.50 10.23
N ARG A 260 -5.13 -10.98 11.08
CA ARG A 260 -4.96 -12.41 11.39
C ARG A 260 -6.23 -13.02 11.96
N LYS A 261 -6.87 -12.34 12.93
CA LYS A 261 -8.15 -12.79 13.51
C LYS A 261 -9.23 -12.89 12.43
N PHE A 262 -9.37 -11.87 11.59
CA PHE A 262 -10.32 -11.89 10.48
C PHE A 262 -10.08 -13.06 9.54
N MET A 263 -8.83 -13.37 9.19
CA MET A 263 -8.50 -14.51 8.33
C MET A 263 -8.89 -15.84 8.95
N LEU A 264 -8.69 -16.00 10.25
CA LEU A 264 -9.13 -17.20 10.98
C LEU A 264 -10.66 -17.31 11.00
N ASP A 265 -11.37 -16.21 11.24
CA ASP A 265 -12.84 -16.18 11.30
C ASP A 265 -13.50 -16.57 9.97
N VAL A 266 -12.83 -16.27 8.83
CA VAL A 266 -13.29 -16.66 7.49
C VAL A 266 -12.69 -17.98 7.00
N ASN A 267 -12.12 -18.79 7.92
CA ASN A 267 -11.49 -20.09 7.63
C ASN A 267 -10.39 -20.05 6.57
N LEU A 268 -9.64 -18.96 6.50
CA LEU A 268 -8.42 -18.85 5.71
C LEU A 268 -7.25 -19.39 6.53
N ARG A 269 -6.82 -20.62 6.25
CA ARG A 269 -5.53 -21.13 6.74
C ARG A 269 -4.46 -20.64 5.77
N LEU A 270 -3.58 -19.79 6.27
CA LEU A 270 -2.35 -19.33 5.59
C LEU A 270 -1.25 -20.36 5.79
#